data_3fb07258b7245b35176478c583a143ef
#
_entry.id   3fb07258b7245b35176478c583a143ef
#
_cell.length_a   1.000
_cell.length_b   1.000
_cell.length_c   1.000
_cell.angle_alpha   90.00
_cell.angle_beta   90.00
_cell.angle_gamma   90.00
#
_symmetry.space_group_name_H-M   'P 1'
#
loop_
_entity.id
_entity.type
_entity.pdbx_description
1 polymer ?
#
loop_
_entity_poly.entity_id
_entity_poly.type
_entity_poly.pdbx_seq_one_letter_code
_entity_poly.pdbx_strand_id
1 'polypeptide(L)'
;MKKIIYFGLSFLSLFLLIACGKEEKKSSPQNQSSQTQQAPVKQVAIGAEAPDFTLQSMDGKEVKLSDFKGKKVYLKFWASWCGPCKKSMPELMELAAKEDRDFEILSVIAPGIQGEKTIDQFPKWFEEQGYKDIPVLYDTKGAVFQDYQIRSIPTEYLIDSQGRIAKIQLGAISNADAEAAFAQMK
;
A
#
# COMPACT_ATOMS: atom_id res chain seq x y z
N MET A 1 30.94 -48.28 -34.56
CA MET A 1 32.03 -48.35 -35.57
C MET A 1 32.70 -46.97 -35.60
N LYS A 2 33.96 -46.99 -35.10
CA LYS A 2 35.16 -46.29 -35.64
C LYS A 2 35.03 -44.75 -35.76
N LYS A 3 35.93 -43.92 -35.36
CA LYS A 3 37.35 -44.02 -34.91
C LYS A 3 37.76 -42.75 -34.19
N ILE A 4 38.55 -42.94 -33.22
CA ILE A 4 39.51 -42.05 -32.52
C ILE A 4 40.52 -41.46 -33.51
N ILE A 5 40.95 -40.20 -33.35
CA ILE A 5 42.33 -39.79 -33.65
C ILE A 5 42.75 -38.70 -32.68
N TYR A 6 43.79 -39.01 -31.92
CA TYR A 6 44.68 -38.18 -31.15
C TYR A 6 45.70 -37.49 -32.05
N PHE A 7 46.22 -36.32 -31.63
CA PHE A 7 47.59 -35.80 -31.80
C PHE A 7 47.63 -34.41 -31.20
N GLY A 8 48.42 -34.01 -30.29
CA GLY A 8 49.72 -34.46 -29.87
C GLY A 8 50.65 -33.25 -29.79
N LEU A 9 51.23 -33.10 -28.63
CA LEU A 9 52.55 -32.52 -28.28
C LEU A 9 52.86 -31.04 -28.57
N SER A 10 53.02 -30.30 -27.50
CA SER A 10 54.34 -29.82 -26.94
C SER A 10 55.07 -28.77 -27.72
N PHE A 11 55.34 -27.63 -27.07
CA PHE A 11 56.72 -27.13 -26.90
C PHE A 11 56.81 -26.02 -25.85
N LEU A 12 57.59 -26.29 -24.92
CA LEU A 12 58.31 -25.57 -23.89
C LEU A 12 59.21 -24.45 -24.50
N SER A 13 59.21 -23.24 -23.96
CA SER A 13 60.44 -22.42 -23.77
C SER A 13 60.16 -21.14 -22.97
N LEU A 14 60.59 -21.16 -21.83
CA LEU A 14 61.36 -20.28 -20.96
C LEU A 14 62.08 -19.10 -21.68
N PHE A 15 61.78 -17.85 -21.29
CA PHE A 15 62.80 -16.80 -21.14
C PHE A 15 62.35 -15.71 -20.18
N LEU A 16 63.13 -15.58 -19.11
CA LEU A 16 63.16 -14.43 -18.22
C LEU A 16 63.68 -13.20 -18.98
N LEU A 17 63.19 -12.02 -18.75
CA LEU A 17 63.99 -10.84 -18.52
C LEU A 17 63.17 -9.74 -17.77
N ILE A 18 63.78 -9.29 -16.72
CA ILE A 18 63.41 -8.22 -15.80
C ILE A 18 63.55 -6.87 -16.51
N ALA A 19 62.54 -6.02 -16.45
CA ALA A 19 62.72 -4.59 -16.62
C ALA A 19 61.80 -3.84 -15.66
N CYS A 20 62.42 -3.14 -14.68
CA CYS A 20 61.81 -2.12 -13.88
C CYS A 20 61.29 -0.99 -14.75
N GLY A 21 59.99 -0.74 -14.74
CA GLY A 21 59.37 0.46 -15.27
C GLY A 21 58.42 1.01 -14.21
N LYS A 22 58.82 2.15 -13.65
CA LYS A 22 58.07 2.93 -12.69
C LYS A 22 56.93 3.62 -13.45
N GLU A 23 55.73 3.21 -13.29
CA GLU A 23 54.55 3.89 -13.85
C GLU A 23 53.58 4.34 -12.79
N GLU A 24 53.23 5.60 -12.94
CA GLU A 24 52.41 6.40 -12.05
C GLU A 24 51.01 5.81 -11.86
N LYS A 25 50.60 5.84 -10.62
CA LYS A 25 49.29 5.48 -10.12
C LYS A 25 48.25 6.51 -10.62
N LYS A 26 47.65 6.26 -11.78
CA LYS A 26 46.49 7.00 -12.26
C LYS A 26 45.26 6.46 -11.54
N SER A 27 44.85 7.17 -10.51
CA SER A 27 43.63 6.90 -9.77
C SER A 27 42.41 7.08 -10.68
N SER A 28 41.80 6.01 -11.05
CA SER A 28 40.43 6.03 -11.59
C SER A 28 39.44 6.51 -10.52
N PRO A 29 38.51 7.41 -10.85
CA PRO A 29 37.51 7.81 -9.89
C PRO A 29 36.60 6.60 -9.63
N GLN A 30 36.59 6.11 -8.39
CA GLN A 30 35.59 5.23 -7.91
C GLN A 30 34.23 5.91 -8.05
N ASN A 31 33.38 5.36 -8.90
CA ASN A 31 31.98 5.68 -9.01
C ASN A 31 31.33 5.33 -7.65
N GLN A 32 31.21 6.33 -6.78
CA GLN A 32 30.40 6.25 -5.59
C GLN A 32 28.94 6.14 -6.07
N SER A 33 28.46 4.91 -6.19
CA SER A 33 27.04 4.64 -6.31
C SER A 33 26.35 5.28 -5.10
N SER A 34 25.70 6.40 -5.35
CA SER A 34 24.79 7.02 -4.40
C SER A 34 23.72 5.99 -4.06
N GLN A 35 23.89 5.29 -2.95
CA GLN A 35 22.83 4.53 -2.34
C GLN A 35 21.77 5.55 -1.90
N THR A 36 20.79 5.76 -2.78
CA THR A 36 19.53 6.37 -2.39
C THR A 36 18.97 5.47 -1.29
N GLN A 37 19.04 5.94 -0.05
CA GLN A 37 18.37 5.30 1.07
C GLN A 37 16.86 5.38 0.77
N GLN A 38 16.34 4.33 0.17
CA GLN A 38 14.91 4.12 0.11
C GLN A 38 14.44 3.98 1.56
N ALA A 39 13.53 4.86 1.98
CA ALA A 39 12.84 4.71 3.24
C ALA A 39 12.30 3.27 3.35
N PRO A 40 12.36 2.62 4.51
CA PRO A 40 11.91 1.25 4.67
C PRO A 40 10.45 1.17 4.20
N VAL A 41 10.19 0.35 3.19
CA VAL A 41 8.83 0.05 2.73
C VAL A 41 8.10 -0.56 3.92
N LYS A 42 7.16 0.16 4.50
CA LYS A 42 6.34 -0.32 5.61
C LYS A 42 5.62 -1.59 5.12
N GLN A 43 5.87 -2.69 5.78
CA GLN A 43 5.26 -3.96 5.40
C GLN A 43 3.80 -3.95 5.86
N VAL A 44 2.86 -4.01 4.92
CA VAL A 44 1.43 -4.12 5.21
C VAL A 44 1.09 -5.59 5.42
N ALA A 45 0.92 -5.97 6.68
CA ALA A 45 0.63 -7.35 7.10
C ALA A 45 -0.18 -7.35 8.39
N ILE A 46 -0.89 -8.44 8.65
CA ILE A 46 -1.59 -8.64 9.93
C ILE A 46 -0.57 -8.59 11.07
N GLY A 47 -0.87 -7.81 12.10
CA GLY A 47 0.00 -7.55 13.26
C GLY A 47 0.98 -6.39 13.08
N ALA A 48 1.20 -5.92 11.84
CA ALA A 48 2.04 -4.74 11.58
C ALA A 48 1.29 -3.44 11.93
N GLU A 49 2.03 -2.38 12.23
CA GLU A 49 1.46 -1.04 12.37
C GLU A 49 0.87 -0.59 11.03
N ALA A 50 -0.36 -0.08 11.06
CA ALA A 50 -1.01 0.47 9.88
C ALA A 50 -0.24 1.72 9.39
N PRO A 51 0.04 1.86 8.08
CA PRO A 51 0.66 3.05 7.53
C PRO A 51 -0.15 4.30 7.92
N ASP A 52 0.48 5.25 8.62
CA ASP A 52 -0.17 6.50 8.97
C ASP A 52 -0.34 7.37 7.73
N PHE A 53 -1.42 8.13 7.70
CA PHE A 53 -1.71 9.07 6.62
C PHE A 53 -2.32 10.36 7.16
N THR A 54 -2.23 11.40 6.35
CA THR A 54 -2.96 12.65 6.53
C THR A 54 -3.69 12.94 5.24
N LEU A 55 -5.01 12.89 5.25
CA LEU A 55 -5.88 13.12 4.11
C LEU A 55 -6.93 14.20 4.43
N GLN A 56 -7.48 14.78 3.38
CA GLN A 56 -8.60 15.69 3.50
C GLN A 56 -9.91 14.92 3.34
N SER A 57 -10.87 15.16 4.21
CA SER A 57 -12.21 14.61 4.10
C SER A 57 -13.05 15.40 3.07
N MET A 58 -14.16 14.81 2.65
CA MET A 58 -15.10 15.42 1.69
C MET A 58 -15.66 16.77 2.18
N ASP A 59 -15.76 16.97 3.50
CA ASP A 59 -16.17 18.25 4.14
C ASP A 59 -15.00 19.22 4.40
N GLY A 60 -13.81 18.90 3.88
CA GLY A 60 -12.63 19.77 3.89
C GLY A 60 -11.78 19.72 5.15
N LYS A 61 -12.07 18.83 6.10
CA LYS A 61 -11.27 18.66 7.32
C LYS A 61 -10.05 17.79 7.07
N GLU A 62 -8.95 18.11 7.72
CA GLU A 62 -7.79 17.21 7.79
C GLU A 62 -8.07 16.08 8.77
N VAL A 63 -7.75 14.84 8.33
CA VAL A 63 -7.93 13.61 9.10
C VAL A 63 -6.62 12.81 9.04
N LYS A 64 -6.11 12.44 10.21
CA LYS A 64 -4.92 11.58 10.36
C LYS A 64 -5.35 10.24 10.95
N LEU A 65 -4.79 9.15 10.45
CA LEU A 65 -5.07 7.85 11.06
C LEU A 65 -4.59 7.80 12.52
N SER A 66 -3.46 8.46 12.81
CA SER A 66 -2.90 8.55 14.17
C SER A 66 -3.81 9.26 15.18
N ASP A 67 -4.78 10.07 14.74
CA ASP A 67 -5.77 10.72 15.63
C ASP A 67 -6.77 9.71 16.23
N PHE A 68 -6.83 8.51 15.66
CA PHE A 68 -7.67 7.41 16.14
C PHE A 68 -6.94 6.41 17.05
N LYS A 69 -5.72 6.74 17.52
CA LYS A 69 -5.03 5.91 18.53
C LYS A 69 -5.90 5.78 19.78
N GLY A 70 -6.03 4.54 20.27
CA GLY A 70 -6.95 4.19 21.36
C GLY A 70 -8.34 3.77 20.89
N LYS A 71 -8.65 3.92 19.60
CA LYS A 71 -9.89 3.47 18.97
C LYS A 71 -9.61 2.42 17.91
N LYS A 72 -10.54 1.54 17.71
CA LYS A 72 -10.53 0.59 16.57
C LYS A 72 -11.00 1.31 15.31
N VAL A 73 -10.49 0.93 14.14
CA VAL A 73 -10.82 1.60 12.86
C VAL A 73 -11.16 0.58 11.78
N TYR A 74 -12.32 0.78 11.16
CA TYR A 74 -12.69 0.16 9.90
C TYR A 74 -12.26 1.09 8.76
N LEU A 75 -11.29 0.69 7.97
CA LEU A 75 -10.73 1.49 6.87
C LEU A 75 -11.04 0.80 5.53
N LYS A 76 -11.84 1.44 4.67
CA LYS A 76 -12.26 0.92 3.36
C LYS A 76 -11.62 1.69 2.22
N PHE A 77 -11.01 0.96 1.27
CA PHE A 77 -10.55 1.50 -0.02
C PHE A 77 -11.54 1.13 -1.12
N TRP A 78 -11.99 2.13 -1.88
CA TRP A 78 -13.05 1.91 -2.87
C TRP A 78 -13.03 2.97 -3.99
N ALA A 79 -13.96 2.87 -4.95
CA ALA A 79 -14.14 3.86 -6.00
C ALA A 79 -15.61 3.96 -6.45
N SER A 80 -15.99 5.12 -6.99
CA SER A 80 -17.37 5.40 -7.44
C SER A 80 -17.82 4.51 -8.60
N TRP A 81 -16.91 4.07 -9.43
CA TRP A 81 -17.16 3.19 -10.57
C TRP A 81 -17.15 1.69 -10.22
N CYS A 82 -16.73 1.33 -9.01
CA CYS A 82 -16.59 -0.05 -8.56
C CYS A 82 -17.95 -0.66 -8.23
N GLY A 83 -18.41 -1.60 -9.04
CA GLY A 83 -19.70 -2.29 -8.85
C GLY A 83 -19.85 -3.01 -7.49
N PRO A 84 -18.90 -3.89 -7.10
CA PRO A 84 -18.91 -4.54 -5.78
C PRO A 84 -18.88 -3.55 -4.62
N CYS A 85 -18.12 -2.44 -4.77
CA CYS A 85 -18.07 -1.38 -3.75
C CYS A 85 -19.45 -0.76 -3.53
N LYS A 86 -20.11 -0.36 -4.62
CA LYS A 86 -21.47 0.23 -4.56
C LYS A 86 -22.49 -0.72 -3.94
N LYS A 87 -22.37 -2.01 -4.25
CA LYS A 87 -23.28 -3.04 -3.72
C LYS A 87 -23.17 -3.15 -2.19
N SER A 88 -22.00 -2.94 -1.60
CA SER A 88 -21.79 -3.02 -0.15
C SER A 88 -22.02 -1.70 0.60
N MET A 89 -22.25 -0.58 -0.11
CA MET A 89 -22.44 0.73 0.54
C MET A 89 -23.68 0.81 1.43
N PRO A 90 -24.87 0.26 1.04
CA PRO A 90 -26.01 0.29 1.94
C PRO A 90 -25.75 -0.37 3.28
N GLU A 91 -25.10 -1.54 3.27
CA GLU A 91 -24.74 -2.27 4.49
C GLU A 91 -23.73 -1.48 5.34
N LEU A 92 -22.75 -0.82 4.69
CA LEU A 92 -21.79 0.05 5.39
C LEU A 92 -22.49 1.28 6.00
N MET A 93 -23.48 1.86 5.33
CA MET A 93 -24.28 2.96 5.91
C MET A 93 -25.07 2.51 7.15
N GLU A 94 -25.66 1.32 7.11
CA GLU A 94 -26.34 0.75 8.28
C GLU A 94 -25.36 0.58 9.45
N LEU A 95 -24.13 0.11 9.17
CA LEU A 95 -23.08 -0.01 10.17
C LEU A 95 -22.65 1.35 10.71
N ALA A 96 -22.49 2.34 9.83
CA ALA A 96 -22.10 3.69 10.19
C ALA A 96 -23.14 4.41 11.05
N ALA A 97 -24.42 4.12 10.85
CA ALA A 97 -25.54 4.69 11.61
C ALA A 97 -25.69 4.11 13.03
N LYS A 98 -25.02 3.00 13.38
CA LYS A 98 -25.09 2.43 14.73
C LYS A 98 -24.36 3.34 15.73
N GLU A 99 -25.08 3.74 16.78
CA GLU A 99 -24.53 4.62 17.84
C GLU A 99 -23.66 3.86 18.85
N ASP A 100 -23.89 2.56 19.00
CA ASP A 100 -23.24 1.68 19.99
C ASP A 100 -21.99 0.97 19.47
N ARG A 101 -21.52 1.31 18.24
CA ARG A 101 -20.30 0.71 17.70
C ARG A 101 -19.06 1.21 18.47
N ASP A 102 -18.12 0.31 18.73
CA ASP A 102 -16.88 0.58 19.45
C ASP A 102 -15.67 0.80 18.50
N PHE A 103 -15.94 1.15 17.24
CA PHE A 103 -14.93 1.45 16.21
C PHE A 103 -15.34 2.62 15.33
N GLU A 104 -14.36 3.27 14.74
CA GLU A 104 -14.57 4.35 13.76
C GLU A 104 -14.57 3.79 12.34
N ILE A 105 -15.31 4.43 11.44
CA ILE A 105 -15.36 4.07 10.02
C ILE A 105 -14.70 5.18 9.22
N LEU A 106 -13.74 4.82 8.38
CA LEU A 106 -13.10 5.70 7.40
C LEU A 106 -13.17 5.05 6.04
N SER A 107 -13.42 5.82 5.00
CA SER A 107 -13.33 5.33 3.62
C SER A 107 -12.43 6.22 2.78
N VAL A 108 -11.67 5.64 1.88
CA VAL A 108 -10.67 6.34 1.07
C VAL A 108 -10.95 6.09 -0.40
N ILE A 109 -10.97 7.17 -1.17
CA ILE A 109 -11.00 7.15 -2.64
C ILE A 109 -9.80 7.93 -3.19
N ALA A 110 -9.47 7.74 -4.46
CA ALA A 110 -8.39 8.46 -5.14
C ALA A 110 -8.94 9.35 -6.27
N PRO A 111 -9.41 10.58 -5.96
CA PRO A 111 -10.07 11.45 -6.95
C PRO A 111 -9.18 11.73 -8.15
N GLY A 112 -9.78 11.60 -9.37
CA GLY A 112 -9.09 11.84 -10.64
C GLY A 112 -8.08 10.74 -11.04
N ILE A 113 -7.92 9.69 -10.24
CA ILE A 113 -6.99 8.59 -10.50
C ILE A 113 -7.79 7.36 -10.96
N GLN A 114 -7.30 6.64 -11.97
CA GLN A 114 -7.88 5.40 -12.49
C GLN A 114 -9.39 5.47 -12.79
N GLY A 115 -9.85 6.61 -13.31
CA GLY A 115 -11.25 6.80 -13.67
C GLY A 115 -12.18 7.20 -12.52
N GLU A 116 -11.64 7.46 -11.33
CA GLU A 116 -12.42 8.04 -10.24
C GLU A 116 -12.81 9.49 -10.58
N LYS A 117 -13.95 9.93 -10.07
CA LYS A 117 -14.42 11.30 -10.18
C LYS A 117 -13.43 12.29 -9.58
N THR A 118 -13.40 13.50 -10.13
CA THR A 118 -12.62 14.58 -9.52
C THR A 118 -13.20 14.99 -8.15
N ILE A 119 -12.41 15.73 -7.38
CA ILE A 119 -12.85 16.27 -6.07
C ILE A 119 -14.16 17.05 -6.23
N ASP A 120 -14.31 17.84 -7.30
CA ASP A 120 -15.50 18.67 -7.53
C ASP A 120 -16.72 17.86 -7.95
N GLN A 121 -16.52 16.72 -8.62
CA GLN A 121 -17.60 15.87 -9.13
C GLN A 121 -18.11 14.86 -8.09
N PHE A 122 -17.22 14.40 -7.23
CA PHE A 122 -17.51 13.31 -6.32
C PHE A 122 -18.62 13.63 -5.30
N PRO A 123 -18.64 14.79 -4.62
CA PRO A 123 -19.66 15.09 -3.60
C PRO A 123 -21.09 15.02 -4.17
N LYS A 124 -21.31 15.64 -5.34
CA LYS A 124 -22.63 15.60 -6.01
C LYS A 124 -23.04 14.18 -6.35
N TRP A 125 -22.12 13.41 -6.93
CA TRP A 125 -22.38 12.00 -7.26
C TRP A 125 -22.69 11.19 -6.01
N PHE A 126 -21.96 11.38 -4.90
CA PHE A 126 -22.15 10.67 -3.63
C PHE A 126 -23.56 10.93 -3.06
N GLU A 127 -24.00 12.17 -3.09
CA GLU A 127 -25.35 12.57 -2.70
C GLU A 127 -26.43 11.95 -3.61
N GLU A 128 -26.23 11.97 -4.92
CA GLU A 128 -27.15 11.38 -5.91
C GLU A 128 -27.32 9.86 -5.73
N GLN A 129 -26.33 9.16 -5.14
CA GLN A 129 -26.46 7.75 -4.77
C GLN A 129 -27.25 7.55 -3.46
N GLY A 130 -27.58 8.61 -2.74
CA GLY A 130 -28.21 8.53 -1.42
C GLY A 130 -27.24 8.11 -0.32
N TYR A 131 -25.93 8.17 -0.57
CA TYR A 131 -24.94 7.80 0.45
C TYR A 131 -24.80 8.91 1.49
N LYS A 132 -24.75 8.49 2.76
CA LYS A 132 -24.64 9.39 3.91
C LYS A 132 -23.92 8.69 5.07
N ASP A 133 -23.54 9.44 6.06
CA ASP A 133 -22.97 8.98 7.33
C ASP A 133 -21.65 8.17 7.20
N ILE A 134 -21.06 8.14 6.00
CA ILE A 134 -19.77 7.49 5.73
C ILE A 134 -18.72 8.56 5.51
N PRO A 135 -17.72 8.71 6.40
CA PRO A 135 -16.59 9.60 6.17
C PRO A 135 -15.80 9.19 4.92
N VAL A 136 -15.66 10.10 3.96
CA VAL A 136 -14.88 9.88 2.74
C VAL A 136 -13.65 10.77 2.74
N LEU A 137 -12.48 10.15 2.59
CA LEU A 137 -11.17 10.79 2.55
C LEU A 137 -10.60 10.74 1.14
N TYR A 138 -9.91 11.79 0.73
CA TYR A 138 -9.36 11.99 -0.61
C TYR A 138 -7.86 11.74 -0.66
N ASP A 139 -7.45 10.63 -1.21
CA ASP A 139 -6.05 10.35 -1.56
C ASP A 139 -5.75 10.91 -2.97
N THR A 140 -5.59 12.21 -3.05
CA THR A 140 -5.40 12.94 -4.33
C THR A 140 -4.11 12.59 -5.07
N LYS A 141 -3.16 11.94 -4.38
CA LYS A 141 -1.87 11.52 -4.95
C LYS A 141 -1.79 10.01 -5.18
N GLY A 142 -2.77 9.24 -4.70
CA GLY A 142 -2.72 7.78 -4.72
C GLY A 142 -1.65 7.17 -3.80
N ALA A 143 -1.05 7.98 -2.92
CA ALA A 143 0.04 7.56 -2.06
C ALA A 143 -0.42 6.58 -0.97
N VAL A 144 -1.60 6.82 -0.38
CA VAL A 144 -2.16 5.94 0.64
C VAL A 144 -2.61 4.61 0.03
N PHE A 145 -3.17 4.62 -1.19
CA PHE A 145 -3.42 3.38 -1.94
C PHE A 145 -2.14 2.57 -2.16
N GLN A 146 -1.01 3.24 -2.44
CA GLN A 146 0.29 2.57 -2.60
C GLN A 146 0.82 2.05 -1.26
N ASP A 147 0.79 2.86 -0.20
CA ASP A 147 1.28 2.48 1.13
C ASP A 147 0.51 1.29 1.71
N TYR A 148 -0.81 1.21 1.45
CA TYR A 148 -1.66 0.08 1.82
C TYR A 148 -1.62 -1.06 0.80
N GLN A 149 -0.81 -0.95 -0.26
CA GLN A 149 -0.64 -1.95 -1.31
C GLN A 149 -1.96 -2.39 -1.96
N ILE A 150 -2.88 -1.44 -2.18
CA ILE A 150 -4.19 -1.72 -2.75
C ILE A 150 -4.06 -2.17 -4.20
N ARG A 151 -4.43 -3.41 -4.49
CA ARG A 151 -4.39 -4.03 -5.82
C ARG A 151 -5.77 -4.36 -6.37
N SER A 152 -6.76 -4.38 -5.51
CA SER A 152 -8.17 -4.62 -5.85
C SER A 152 -9.07 -3.82 -4.92
N ILE A 153 -10.28 -3.51 -5.37
CA ILE A 153 -11.30 -2.81 -4.58
C ILE A 153 -12.64 -3.54 -4.63
N PRO A 154 -13.43 -3.51 -3.55
CA PRO A 154 -13.04 -2.94 -2.27
C PRO A 154 -11.95 -3.77 -1.58
N THR A 155 -11.08 -3.10 -0.82
CA THR A 155 -10.20 -3.74 0.16
C THR A 155 -10.44 -3.03 1.49
N GLU A 156 -10.53 -3.80 2.56
CA GLU A 156 -10.87 -3.31 3.88
C GLU A 156 -9.85 -3.76 4.91
N TYR A 157 -9.47 -2.83 5.78
CA TYR A 157 -8.55 -3.05 6.88
C TYR A 157 -9.29 -2.83 8.18
N LEU A 158 -9.24 -3.81 9.07
CA LEU A 158 -9.68 -3.64 10.44
C LEU A 158 -8.43 -3.44 11.29
N ILE A 159 -8.39 -2.29 11.97
CA ILE A 159 -7.24 -1.82 12.74
C ILE A 159 -7.63 -1.80 14.21
N ASP A 160 -6.77 -2.33 15.07
CA ASP A 160 -6.99 -2.38 16.51
C ASP A 160 -6.71 -1.02 17.19
N SER A 161 -7.04 -0.90 18.47
CA SER A 161 -6.84 0.32 19.25
C SER A 161 -5.37 0.72 19.42
N GLN A 162 -4.42 -0.17 19.11
CA GLN A 162 -3.00 0.12 19.12
C GLN A 162 -2.50 0.64 17.75
N GLY A 163 -3.40 0.72 16.74
CA GLY A 163 -3.07 1.12 15.38
C GLY A 163 -2.46 0.00 14.54
N ARG A 164 -2.64 -1.27 14.90
CA ARG A 164 -2.15 -2.41 14.15
C ARG A 164 -3.22 -3.01 13.27
N ILE A 165 -2.83 -3.50 12.13
CA ILE A 165 -3.71 -4.22 11.20
C ILE A 165 -4.09 -5.57 11.84
N ALA A 166 -5.34 -5.71 12.25
CA ALA A 166 -5.85 -6.95 12.81
C ALA A 166 -6.44 -7.86 11.73
N LYS A 167 -7.00 -7.28 10.66
CA LYS A 167 -7.55 -8.05 9.52
C LYS A 167 -7.37 -7.28 8.23
N ILE A 168 -7.10 -8.00 7.14
CA ILE A 168 -7.13 -7.50 5.76
C ILE A 168 -8.20 -8.32 5.02
N GLN A 169 -9.18 -7.64 4.45
CA GLN A 169 -10.26 -8.25 3.69
C GLN A 169 -10.21 -7.79 2.24
N LEU A 170 -9.98 -8.69 1.32
CA LEU A 170 -10.15 -8.46 -0.12
C LEU A 170 -11.61 -8.69 -0.49
N GLY A 171 -12.25 -7.69 -1.07
CA GLY A 171 -13.71 -7.67 -1.22
C GLY A 171 -14.39 -7.05 0.00
N ALA A 172 -15.72 -6.89 -0.07
CA ALA A 172 -16.51 -6.36 1.03
C ALA A 172 -16.65 -7.41 2.16
N ILE A 173 -16.53 -6.95 3.40
CA ILE A 173 -16.87 -7.73 4.59
C ILE A 173 -18.33 -7.46 4.97
N SER A 174 -19.05 -8.47 5.45
CA SER A 174 -20.39 -8.27 6.01
C SER A 174 -20.32 -7.51 7.35
N ASN A 175 -21.38 -6.78 7.69
CA ASN A 175 -21.45 -6.09 8.99
C ASN A 175 -21.27 -7.06 10.15
N ALA A 176 -21.91 -8.24 10.10
CA ALA A 176 -21.79 -9.25 11.14
C ALA A 176 -20.33 -9.74 11.32
N ASP A 177 -19.60 -9.97 10.21
CA ASP A 177 -18.20 -10.40 10.27
C ASP A 177 -17.28 -9.28 10.74
N ALA A 178 -17.56 -8.02 10.38
CA ALA A 178 -16.82 -6.87 10.85
C ALA A 178 -16.98 -6.66 12.36
N GLU A 179 -18.23 -6.67 12.85
CA GLU A 179 -18.54 -6.56 14.28
C GLU A 179 -17.95 -7.73 15.09
N ALA A 180 -18.08 -8.95 14.59
CA ALA A 180 -17.48 -10.14 15.23
C ALA A 180 -15.95 -10.04 15.30
N ALA A 181 -15.31 -9.51 14.25
CA ALA A 181 -13.88 -9.29 14.26
C ALA A 181 -13.48 -8.21 15.27
N PHE A 182 -14.16 -7.07 15.30
CA PHE A 182 -13.88 -6.00 16.26
C PHE A 182 -14.13 -6.42 17.72
N ALA A 183 -15.14 -7.24 17.98
CA ALA A 183 -15.41 -7.76 19.33
C ALA A 183 -14.25 -8.62 19.89
N GLN A 184 -13.42 -9.19 19.01
CA GLN A 184 -12.24 -10.00 19.40
C GLN A 184 -10.96 -9.16 19.55
N MET A 185 -10.98 -7.89 19.15
CA MET A 185 -9.83 -6.97 19.25
C MET A 185 -9.78 -6.31 20.63
N LYS A 186 -8.57 -6.10 21.10
CA LYS A 186 -8.31 -5.34 22.33
C LYS A 186 -8.34 -3.84 22.08
#